data_0033a026d79950e860ab45d6a1063d11
#
_entry.id   0033a026d79950e860ab45d6a1063d11
#
_cell.length_a   1.000
_cell.length_b   1.000
_cell.length_c   1.000
_cell.angle_alpha   90.00
_cell.angle_beta   90.00
_cell.angle_gamma   90.00
#
_symmetry.space_group_name_H-M   'P 1'
#
loop_
_entity.id
_entity.type
_entity.pdbx_description
1 polymer ?
#
loop_
_entity_poly.entity_id
_entity_poly.type
_entity_poly.pdbx_seq_one_letter_code
_entity_poly.pdbx_strand_id
1 'polypeptide(L)'
;MRKCNSCGIQINEEVNFCPACGSSDFTEIIDSAEEANVQQVQTAEEPVQEDKGNGNIVAGFFGALLFSLLGGLLYFAIYQIGFIAGICGLVIFLLAGFGYRLFAKTKNKNSIACLVISIIVMIVVIFLSEYFCASYELYKALNAEGFDITLVEAIEVTPEFLETPELSEAFASDLAFAYIFGFVACIGNIINIVKARKQQQ
;
A
#
# COMPACT_ATOMS: atom_id res chain seq x y z
N MET A 1 -46.29 9.05 11.10
CA MET A 1 -46.27 10.46 10.66
C MET A 1 -45.60 10.60 9.32
N ARG A 2 -46.10 11.46 8.44
CA ARG A 2 -45.46 11.74 7.14
C ARG A 2 -44.99 13.19 7.07
N LYS A 3 -43.84 13.46 6.52
CA LYS A 3 -43.30 14.80 6.29
C LYS A 3 -43.35 15.12 4.81
N CYS A 4 -43.92 16.23 4.42
CA CYS A 4 -43.89 16.69 3.05
C CYS A 4 -42.51 17.21 2.67
N ASN A 5 -41.88 16.66 1.62
CA ASN A 5 -40.54 17.03 1.18
C ASN A 5 -40.47 18.44 0.56
N SER A 6 -41.61 18.94 0.04
CA SER A 6 -41.64 20.26 -0.63
C SER A 6 -41.78 21.43 0.34
N CYS A 7 -42.51 21.28 1.47
CA CYS A 7 -42.76 22.40 2.41
C CYS A 7 -42.39 22.08 3.87
N GLY A 8 -41.96 20.83 4.15
CA GLY A 8 -41.50 20.43 5.50
C GLY A 8 -42.59 20.19 6.54
N ILE A 9 -43.86 20.37 6.19
CA ILE A 9 -44.99 20.18 7.13
C ILE A 9 -45.14 18.69 7.50
N GLN A 10 -45.39 18.39 8.78
CA GLN A 10 -45.68 17.04 9.27
C GLN A 10 -47.18 16.82 9.34
N ILE A 11 -47.63 15.67 8.82
CA ILE A 11 -49.05 15.33 8.70
C ILE A 11 -49.27 13.96 9.36
N ASN A 12 -50.25 13.85 10.23
CA ASN A 12 -50.57 12.61 10.97
C ASN A 12 -51.58 11.71 10.23
N GLU A 13 -52.16 12.21 9.13
CA GLU A 13 -53.19 11.51 8.35
C GLU A 13 -52.65 11.00 7.01
N GLU A 14 -53.24 9.93 6.52
CA GLU A 14 -52.95 9.42 5.18
C GLU A 14 -53.62 10.28 4.12
N VAL A 15 -52.91 11.30 3.64
CA VAL A 15 -53.37 12.18 2.56
C VAL A 15 -52.53 11.96 1.33
N ASN A 16 -53.16 12.00 0.14
CA ASN A 16 -52.49 11.85 -1.13
C ASN A 16 -51.80 13.14 -1.59
N PHE A 17 -52.22 14.28 -1.04
CA PHE A 17 -51.64 15.60 -1.39
C PHE A 17 -51.47 16.43 -0.13
N CYS A 18 -50.40 17.17 -0.06
CA CYS A 18 -50.11 18.06 1.06
C CYS A 18 -51.14 19.22 1.08
N PRO A 19 -51.88 19.42 2.19
CA PRO A 19 -52.88 20.48 2.27
C PRO A 19 -52.27 21.88 2.26
N ALA A 20 -50.98 22.03 2.52
CA ALA A 20 -50.29 23.32 2.52
C ALA A 20 -49.68 23.71 1.18
N CYS A 21 -49.15 22.76 0.39
CA CYS A 21 -48.45 23.07 -0.87
C CYS A 21 -48.92 22.25 -2.09
N GLY A 22 -49.87 21.31 -1.91
CA GLY A 22 -50.39 20.47 -2.99
C GLY A 22 -49.46 19.38 -3.51
N SER A 23 -48.28 19.22 -2.93
CA SER A 23 -47.32 18.19 -3.37
C SER A 23 -47.75 16.80 -2.90
N SER A 24 -47.47 15.78 -3.73
CA SER A 24 -47.66 14.36 -3.41
C SER A 24 -46.42 13.64 -2.88
N ASP A 25 -45.33 14.39 -2.66
CA ASP A 25 -44.06 13.84 -2.24
C ASP A 25 -43.92 13.86 -0.69
N PHE A 26 -43.98 12.68 -0.08
CA PHE A 26 -43.95 12.49 1.36
C PHE A 26 -42.90 11.47 1.78
N THR A 27 -42.25 11.72 2.92
CA THR A 27 -41.39 10.75 3.61
C THR A 27 -42.05 10.29 4.90
N GLU A 28 -42.13 8.98 5.14
CA GLU A 28 -42.67 8.42 6.36
C GLU A 28 -41.68 8.55 7.52
N ILE A 29 -42.11 9.15 8.63
CA ILE A 29 -41.37 9.21 9.88
C ILE A 29 -41.93 8.10 10.77
N ILE A 30 -41.16 7.03 10.97
CA ILE A 30 -41.52 5.96 11.91
C ILE A 30 -41.05 6.39 13.30
N ASP A 31 -41.97 6.75 14.18
CA ASP A 31 -41.70 6.90 15.61
C ASP A 31 -41.52 5.49 16.19
N SER A 32 -40.31 5.08 16.42
CA SER A 32 -39.99 3.85 17.15
C SER A 32 -39.56 4.20 18.56
N ALA A 33 -40.53 4.22 19.48
CA ALA A 33 -40.27 3.85 20.86
C ALA A 33 -40.70 2.39 21.00
N GLU A 34 -39.81 1.47 21.13
CA GLU A 34 -39.72 0.31 22.02
C GLU A 34 -38.81 -0.81 21.48
N GLU A 35 -37.85 -1.07 22.25
CA GLU A 35 -36.95 -2.19 22.43
C GLU A 35 -37.12 -3.43 21.54
N ALA A 36 -36.02 -3.82 20.78
CA ALA A 36 -35.43 -5.15 20.86
C ALA A 36 -34.17 -5.21 19.96
N ASN A 37 -33.07 -5.30 20.61
CA ASN A 37 -31.81 -5.95 20.25
C ASN A 37 -31.85 -6.86 18.98
N VAL A 38 -31.47 -6.33 17.83
CA VAL A 38 -30.91 -7.09 16.70
C VAL A 38 -29.74 -6.30 16.15
N GLN A 39 -28.54 -6.87 16.31
CA GLN A 39 -27.32 -6.39 15.68
C GLN A 39 -27.51 -6.31 14.16
N GLN A 40 -27.90 -5.16 13.67
CA GLN A 40 -27.69 -4.79 12.29
C GLN A 40 -26.37 -4.04 12.21
N VAL A 41 -25.42 -4.68 11.55
CA VAL A 41 -24.24 -4.03 10.99
C VAL A 41 -24.74 -2.85 10.14
N GLN A 42 -24.81 -1.67 10.75
CA GLN A 42 -24.96 -0.42 10.01
C GLN A 42 -23.64 -0.18 9.29
N THR A 43 -23.61 -0.53 8.01
CA THR A 43 -22.74 0.14 7.08
C THR A 43 -23.16 1.61 7.10
N ALA A 44 -22.52 2.40 7.96
CA ALA A 44 -22.59 3.84 7.91
C ALA A 44 -21.99 4.25 6.56
N GLU A 45 -22.83 4.58 5.60
CA GLU A 45 -22.42 5.43 4.47
C GLU A 45 -22.06 6.79 5.07
N GLU A 46 -20.79 6.93 5.48
CA GLU A 46 -20.21 8.26 5.68
C GLU A 46 -20.37 9.01 4.35
N PRO A 47 -20.77 10.30 4.40
CA PRO A 47 -20.86 11.12 3.20
C PRO A 47 -19.53 11.00 2.47
N VAL A 48 -19.58 10.62 1.20
CA VAL A 48 -18.45 10.61 0.27
C VAL A 48 -17.93 12.04 0.20
N GLN A 49 -17.06 12.40 1.13
CA GLN A 49 -16.19 13.55 0.94
C GLN A 49 -15.31 13.18 -0.25
N GLU A 50 -15.51 13.84 -1.36
CA GLU A 50 -14.54 13.88 -2.44
C GLU A 50 -13.21 14.27 -1.82
N ASP A 51 -12.42 13.26 -1.50
CA ASP A 51 -11.05 13.45 -1.02
C ASP A 51 -10.23 13.93 -2.23
N LYS A 52 -10.31 15.25 -2.49
CA LYS A 52 -9.48 15.98 -3.48
C LYS A 52 -8.05 16.10 -3.01
N GLY A 53 -7.65 15.38 -1.97
CA GLY A 53 -6.31 15.44 -1.40
C GLY A 53 -5.53 14.16 -1.67
N ASN A 54 -4.35 14.30 -2.23
CA ASN A 54 -3.26 13.31 -2.19
C ASN A 54 -2.84 13.04 -0.73
N GLY A 55 -3.69 12.82 0.23
CA GLY A 55 -3.32 12.58 1.62
C GLY A 55 -2.01 13.28 2.06
N ASN A 56 -1.51 12.99 3.19
CA ASN A 56 -0.18 13.50 3.57
C ASN A 56 0.91 12.70 2.85
N ILE A 57 1.43 13.23 1.72
CA ILE A 57 2.46 12.57 0.88
C ILE A 57 3.71 12.25 1.70
N VAL A 58 4.12 13.15 2.60
CA VAL A 58 5.31 12.96 3.44
C VAL A 58 5.10 11.78 4.40
N ALA A 59 3.96 11.75 5.10
CA ALA A 59 3.62 10.62 5.95
C ALA A 59 3.52 9.32 5.14
N GLY A 60 2.94 9.37 3.95
CA GLY A 60 2.89 8.25 3.02
C GLY A 60 4.27 7.72 2.62
N PHE A 61 5.21 8.60 2.34
CA PHE A 61 6.61 8.22 2.03
C PHE A 61 7.27 7.48 3.21
N PHE A 62 7.16 8.01 4.43
CA PHE A 62 7.70 7.33 5.61
C PHE A 62 7.00 5.99 5.87
N GLY A 63 5.70 5.91 5.66
CA GLY A 63 4.96 4.65 5.74
C GLY A 63 5.43 3.63 4.70
N ALA A 64 5.62 4.04 3.45
CA ALA A 64 6.15 3.19 2.39
C ALA A 64 7.55 2.68 2.74
N LEU A 65 8.42 3.55 3.23
CA LEU A 65 9.78 3.20 3.62
C LEU A 65 9.78 2.19 4.78
N LEU A 66 9.03 2.46 5.84
CA LEU A 66 8.98 1.59 7.02
C LEU A 66 8.50 0.17 6.67
N PHE A 67 7.42 0.07 5.88
CA PHE A 67 6.87 -1.23 5.49
C PHE A 67 7.74 -1.96 4.47
N SER A 68 8.39 -1.24 3.54
CA SER A 68 9.31 -1.86 2.59
C SER A 68 10.57 -2.39 3.26
N LEU A 69 11.06 -1.77 4.35
CA LEU A 69 12.17 -2.30 5.14
C LEU A 69 11.83 -3.65 5.79
N LEU A 70 10.56 -3.88 6.20
CA LEU A 70 10.13 -5.22 6.63
C LEU A 70 10.25 -6.23 5.49
N GLY A 71 9.95 -5.81 4.25
CA GLY A 71 10.18 -6.62 3.05
C GLY A 71 11.66 -6.88 2.80
N GLY A 72 12.53 -5.91 3.05
CA GLY A 72 13.99 -6.07 2.99
C GLY A 72 14.54 -7.06 4.02
N LEU A 73 14.01 -7.06 5.24
CA LEU A 73 14.34 -8.06 6.24
C LEU A 73 13.91 -9.47 5.80
N LEU A 74 12.74 -9.59 5.19
CA LEU A 74 12.29 -10.86 4.63
C LEU A 74 13.19 -11.30 3.48
N TYR A 75 13.61 -10.37 2.63
CA TYR A 75 14.58 -10.60 1.55
C TYR A 75 15.85 -11.24 2.10
N PHE A 76 16.47 -10.61 3.10
CA PHE A 76 17.66 -11.12 3.77
C PHE A 76 17.44 -12.52 4.37
N ALA A 77 16.33 -12.74 5.07
CA ALA A 77 16.03 -14.03 5.68
C ALA A 77 15.91 -15.16 4.63
N ILE A 78 15.24 -14.90 3.51
CA ILE A 78 15.05 -15.88 2.42
C ILE A 78 16.38 -16.13 1.71
N TYR A 79 17.19 -15.10 1.51
CA TYR A 79 18.54 -15.21 0.93
C TYR A 79 19.42 -16.14 1.76
N GLN A 80 19.40 -16.03 3.10
CA GLN A 80 20.19 -16.88 4.00
C GLN A 80 19.78 -18.36 3.96
N ILE A 81 18.57 -18.68 3.55
CA ILE A 81 18.10 -20.07 3.37
C ILE A 81 18.56 -20.65 2.03
N GLY A 82 19.17 -19.84 1.14
CA GLY A 82 19.64 -20.25 -0.17
C GLY A 82 18.55 -20.29 -1.25
N PHE A 83 17.41 -19.63 -1.01
CA PHE A 83 16.38 -19.46 -2.03
C PHE A 83 16.62 -18.20 -2.85
N ILE A 84 16.14 -18.23 -4.11
CA ILE A 84 16.16 -17.04 -4.98
C ILE A 84 15.29 -15.96 -4.34
N ALA A 85 15.94 -14.95 -3.75
CA ALA A 85 15.26 -13.88 -3.03
C ALA A 85 14.51 -12.92 -3.98
N GLY A 86 14.67 -13.06 -5.29
CA GLY A 86 14.06 -12.18 -6.30
C GLY A 86 12.54 -11.99 -6.15
N ILE A 87 11.81 -13.03 -5.75
CA ILE A 87 10.36 -12.94 -5.52
C ILE A 87 9.99 -11.93 -4.42
N CYS A 88 10.92 -11.63 -3.51
CA CYS A 88 10.73 -10.63 -2.46
C CYS A 88 10.63 -9.20 -3.02
N GLY A 89 11.13 -8.93 -4.23
CA GLY A 89 10.93 -7.65 -4.90
C GLY A 89 9.44 -7.32 -5.08
N LEU A 90 8.61 -8.32 -5.41
CA LEU A 90 7.16 -8.17 -5.45
C LEU A 90 6.59 -7.81 -4.08
N VAL A 91 7.04 -8.50 -3.02
CA VAL A 91 6.57 -8.27 -1.64
C VAL A 91 6.96 -6.88 -1.17
N ILE A 92 8.19 -6.42 -1.44
CA ILE A 92 8.67 -5.08 -1.10
C ILE A 92 7.78 -4.01 -1.74
N PHE A 93 7.45 -4.15 -3.03
CA PHE A 93 6.55 -3.22 -3.73
C PHE A 93 5.14 -3.18 -3.10
N LEU A 94 4.56 -4.34 -2.81
CA LEU A 94 3.23 -4.42 -2.19
C LEU A 94 3.21 -3.80 -0.79
N LEU A 95 4.24 -4.07 0.02
CA LEU A 95 4.38 -3.49 1.35
C LEU A 95 4.59 -1.98 1.28
N ALA A 96 5.41 -1.47 0.34
CA ALA A 96 5.58 -0.03 0.13
C ALA A 96 4.24 0.65 -0.19
N GLY A 97 3.45 0.09 -1.10
CA GLY A 97 2.13 0.61 -1.45
C GLY A 97 1.12 0.53 -0.30
N PHE A 98 1.17 -0.52 0.51
CA PHE A 98 0.33 -0.67 1.69
C PHE A 98 0.71 0.36 2.76
N GLY A 99 2.01 0.48 3.07
CA GLY A 99 2.52 1.44 4.05
C GLY A 99 2.21 2.89 3.66
N TYR A 100 2.37 3.24 2.38
CA TYR A 100 1.97 4.55 1.89
C TYR A 100 0.51 4.87 2.20
N ARG A 101 -0.41 3.96 1.84
CA ARG A 101 -1.86 4.18 2.03
C ARG A 101 -2.25 4.30 3.50
N LEU A 102 -1.62 3.50 4.34
CA LEU A 102 -1.89 3.50 5.78
C LEU A 102 -1.51 4.84 6.43
N PHE A 103 -0.34 5.37 6.08
CA PHE A 103 0.20 6.58 6.70
C PHE A 103 -0.30 7.86 6.02
N ALA A 104 -0.49 7.86 4.72
CA ALA A 104 -1.09 8.98 4.01
C ALA A 104 -2.59 9.16 4.33
N LYS A 105 -3.21 8.17 5.00
CA LYS A 105 -4.66 8.11 5.29
C LYS A 105 -5.52 8.28 4.02
N THR A 106 -4.98 7.89 2.86
CA THR A 106 -5.72 7.99 1.60
C THR A 106 -6.55 6.73 1.36
N LYS A 107 -7.84 6.91 1.15
CA LYS A 107 -8.76 5.84 0.74
C LYS A 107 -8.63 5.52 -0.76
N ASN A 108 -8.02 6.41 -1.53
CA ASN A 108 -7.88 6.26 -2.97
C ASN A 108 -6.79 5.26 -3.34
N LYS A 109 -7.19 4.04 -3.70
CA LYS A 109 -6.30 2.96 -4.16
C LYS A 109 -5.57 3.28 -5.48
N ASN A 110 -6.08 4.27 -6.23
CA ASN A 110 -5.62 4.61 -7.57
C ASN A 110 -4.77 5.89 -7.60
N SER A 111 -4.19 6.27 -6.47
CA SER A 111 -3.33 7.45 -6.37
C SER A 111 -2.02 7.23 -7.15
N ILE A 112 -1.75 8.11 -8.12
CA ILE A 112 -0.49 8.10 -8.88
C ILE A 112 0.70 8.37 -7.94
N ALA A 113 0.53 9.26 -6.95
CA ALA A 113 1.57 9.54 -5.97
C ALA A 113 1.97 8.28 -5.18
N CYS A 114 0.98 7.46 -4.76
CA CYS A 114 1.23 6.18 -4.12
C CYS A 114 2.07 5.25 -5.02
N LEU A 115 1.72 5.15 -6.31
CA LEU A 115 2.44 4.30 -7.26
C LEU A 115 3.88 4.76 -7.44
N VAL A 116 4.09 6.05 -7.71
CA VAL A 116 5.44 6.61 -7.96
C VAL A 116 6.33 6.45 -6.73
N ILE A 117 5.83 6.79 -5.55
CA ILE A 117 6.59 6.65 -4.30
C ILE A 117 6.90 5.18 -4.01
N SER A 118 5.95 4.27 -4.21
CA SER A 118 6.19 2.84 -4.02
C SER A 118 7.26 2.29 -4.95
N ILE A 119 7.32 2.76 -6.21
CA ILE A 119 8.36 2.37 -7.17
C ILE A 119 9.74 2.88 -6.71
N ILE A 120 9.84 4.15 -6.34
CA ILE A 120 11.11 4.74 -5.89
C ILE A 120 11.63 4.02 -4.66
N VAL A 121 10.76 3.84 -3.65
CA VAL A 121 11.12 3.14 -2.40
C VAL A 121 11.51 1.69 -2.68
N MET A 122 10.78 0.98 -3.54
CA MET A 122 11.09 -0.39 -3.96
C MET A 122 12.51 -0.48 -4.56
N ILE A 123 12.84 0.39 -5.50
CA ILE A 123 14.16 0.39 -6.15
C ILE A 123 15.27 0.54 -5.12
N VAL A 124 15.13 1.50 -4.21
CA VAL A 124 16.14 1.78 -3.17
C VAL A 124 16.26 0.61 -2.19
N VAL A 125 15.13 0.09 -1.71
CA VAL A 125 15.14 -0.97 -0.69
C VAL A 125 15.64 -2.30 -1.26
N ILE A 126 15.29 -2.66 -2.51
CA ILE A 126 15.84 -3.87 -3.16
C ILE A 126 17.36 -3.74 -3.25
N PHE A 127 17.87 -2.61 -3.76
CA PHE A 127 19.32 -2.39 -3.87
C PHE A 127 20.03 -2.50 -2.52
N LEU A 128 19.50 -1.84 -1.49
CA LEU A 128 20.09 -1.88 -0.15
C LEU A 128 20.04 -3.30 0.46
N SER A 129 18.96 -4.04 0.24
CA SER A 129 18.82 -5.41 0.72
C SER A 129 19.82 -6.35 0.07
N GLU A 130 19.98 -6.25 -1.25
CA GLU A 130 20.95 -7.04 -2.00
C GLU A 130 22.39 -6.69 -1.63
N TYR A 131 22.68 -5.40 -1.53
CA TYR A 131 24.00 -4.94 -1.09
C TYR A 131 24.35 -5.46 0.32
N PHE A 132 23.38 -5.46 1.23
CA PHE A 132 23.57 -6.00 2.57
C PHE A 132 23.76 -7.52 2.55
N CYS A 133 23.04 -8.26 1.70
CA CYS A 133 23.22 -9.69 1.51
C CYS A 133 24.64 -10.02 1.01
N ALA A 134 25.10 -9.31 -0.01
CA ALA A 134 26.45 -9.50 -0.55
C ALA A 134 27.53 -9.19 0.49
N SER A 135 27.38 -8.10 1.23
CA SER A 135 28.31 -7.74 2.32
C SER A 135 28.33 -8.78 3.44
N TYR A 136 27.18 -9.36 3.77
CA TYR A 136 27.11 -10.40 4.78
C TYR A 136 27.73 -11.72 4.33
N GLU A 137 27.57 -12.09 3.05
CA GLU A 137 28.27 -13.26 2.47
C GLU A 137 29.78 -13.05 2.48
N LEU A 138 30.24 -11.86 2.07
CA LEU A 138 31.65 -11.49 2.11
C LEU A 138 32.20 -11.55 3.55
N TYR A 139 31.47 -11.02 4.53
CA TYR A 139 31.79 -11.12 5.95
C TYR A 139 32.00 -12.59 6.40
N LYS A 140 31.09 -13.49 6.00
CA LYS A 140 31.20 -14.91 6.33
C LYS A 140 32.40 -15.57 5.67
N ALA A 141 32.61 -15.28 4.39
CA ALA A 141 33.69 -15.86 3.61
C ALA A 141 35.06 -15.46 4.16
N LEU A 142 35.31 -14.18 4.40
CA LEU A 142 36.57 -13.67 4.92
C LEU A 142 36.86 -14.19 6.34
N ASN A 143 35.87 -14.25 7.22
CA ASN A 143 36.05 -14.82 8.55
C ASN A 143 36.31 -16.35 8.50
N ALA A 144 35.75 -17.07 7.53
CA ALA A 144 36.02 -18.48 7.33
C ALA A 144 37.47 -18.75 6.85
N GLU A 145 38.06 -17.80 6.12
CA GLU A 145 39.47 -17.83 5.69
C GLU A 145 40.45 -17.38 6.79
N GLY A 146 39.93 -16.92 7.94
CA GLY A 146 40.74 -16.52 9.08
C GLY A 146 41.07 -15.03 9.17
N PHE A 147 40.42 -14.19 8.33
CA PHE A 147 40.44 -12.74 8.51
C PHE A 147 39.43 -12.37 9.59
N ASP A 148 39.88 -11.73 10.67
CA ASP A 148 39.01 -11.29 11.76
C ASP A 148 38.45 -9.89 11.46
N ILE A 149 37.43 -9.86 10.59
CA ILE A 149 36.77 -8.62 10.17
C ILE A 149 35.38 -8.47 10.79
N THR A 150 34.98 -7.24 11.00
CA THR A 150 33.62 -6.90 11.42
C THR A 150 32.67 -6.80 10.22
N LEU A 151 31.35 -6.88 10.48
CA LEU A 151 30.35 -6.68 9.41
C LEU A 151 30.44 -5.26 8.81
N VAL A 152 30.78 -4.25 9.59
CA VAL A 152 30.94 -2.88 9.11
C VAL A 152 32.09 -2.78 8.13
N GLU A 153 33.25 -3.37 8.44
CA GLU A 153 34.40 -3.44 7.54
C GLU A 153 34.05 -4.21 6.25
N ALA A 154 33.29 -5.31 6.36
CA ALA A 154 32.82 -6.03 5.18
C ALA A 154 31.94 -5.15 4.28
N ILE A 155 31.04 -4.32 4.84
CA ILE A 155 30.22 -3.37 4.08
C ILE A 155 31.09 -2.33 3.38
N GLU A 156 32.14 -1.84 4.02
CA GLU A 156 33.06 -0.83 3.46
C GLU A 156 33.89 -1.39 2.28
N VAL A 157 34.33 -2.64 2.37
CA VAL A 157 35.17 -3.27 1.30
C VAL A 157 34.34 -3.95 0.21
N THR A 158 33.05 -4.16 0.41
CA THR A 158 32.15 -4.78 -0.60
C THR A 158 32.27 -4.14 -2.00
N PRO A 159 32.35 -2.80 -2.17
CA PRO A 159 32.49 -2.19 -3.51
C PRO A 159 33.72 -2.66 -4.25
N GLU A 160 34.87 -2.84 -3.57
CA GLU A 160 36.12 -3.32 -4.16
C GLU A 160 35.97 -4.78 -4.64
N PHE A 161 35.30 -5.61 -3.86
CA PHE A 161 35.05 -7.00 -4.23
C PHE A 161 34.01 -7.11 -5.38
N LEU A 162 33.08 -6.18 -5.51
CA LEU A 162 32.15 -6.12 -6.65
C LEU A 162 32.82 -5.73 -7.97
N GLU A 163 34.10 -5.31 -7.97
CA GLU A 163 34.88 -5.13 -9.19
C GLU A 163 35.32 -6.48 -9.79
N THR A 164 35.30 -7.57 -9.01
CA THR A 164 35.60 -8.90 -9.53
C THR A 164 34.43 -9.42 -10.38
N PRO A 165 34.68 -9.99 -11.57
CA PRO A 165 33.65 -10.44 -12.49
C PRO A 165 32.66 -11.42 -11.86
N GLU A 166 33.18 -12.38 -11.10
CA GLU A 166 32.37 -13.45 -10.50
C GLU A 166 31.31 -12.91 -9.50
N LEU A 167 31.74 -12.00 -8.61
CA LEU A 167 30.83 -11.45 -7.60
C LEU A 167 29.87 -10.41 -8.22
N SER A 168 30.35 -9.63 -9.19
CA SER A 168 29.50 -8.64 -9.87
C SER A 168 28.42 -9.29 -10.73
N GLU A 169 28.69 -10.42 -11.39
CA GLU A 169 27.70 -11.17 -12.15
C GLU A 169 26.63 -11.78 -11.24
N ALA A 170 27.02 -12.38 -10.11
CA ALA A 170 26.08 -12.90 -9.13
C ALA A 170 25.19 -11.80 -8.57
N PHE A 171 25.78 -10.71 -8.09
CA PHE A 171 25.06 -9.55 -7.56
C PHE A 171 24.09 -8.94 -8.59
N ALA A 172 24.55 -8.74 -9.83
CA ALA A 172 23.73 -8.19 -10.90
C ALA A 172 22.56 -9.12 -11.27
N SER A 173 22.79 -10.43 -11.26
CA SER A 173 21.76 -11.43 -11.55
C SER A 173 20.66 -11.41 -10.51
N ASP A 174 20.99 -11.47 -9.22
CA ASP A 174 20.01 -11.46 -8.13
C ASP A 174 19.24 -10.15 -8.06
N LEU A 175 19.94 -9.04 -8.25
CA LEU A 175 19.34 -7.70 -8.34
C LEU A 175 18.37 -7.61 -9.54
N ALA A 176 18.74 -8.14 -10.70
CA ALA A 176 17.90 -8.15 -11.88
C ALA A 176 16.61 -8.96 -11.65
N PHE A 177 16.70 -10.15 -11.05
CA PHE A 177 15.54 -10.96 -10.71
C PHE A 177 14.61 -10.22 -9.74
N ALA A 178 15.15 -9.59 -8.69
CA ALA A 178 14.35 -8.84 -7.73
C ALA A 178 13.61 -7.66 -8.38
N TYR A 179 14.26 -6.93 -9.29
CA TYR A 179 13.63 -5.86 -10.04
C TYR A 179 12.57 -6.35 -11.01
N ILE A 180 12.80 -7.45 -11.73
CA ILE A 180 11.81 -8.03 -12.64
C ILE A 180 10.52 -8.35 -11.88
N PHE A 181 10.59 -9.05 -10.76
CA PHE A 181 9.42 -9.37 -9.96
C PHE A 181 8.75 -8.14 -9.37
N GLY A 182 9.51 -7.14 -8.92
CA GLY A 182 9.00 -5.86 -8.46
C GLY A 182 8.24 -5.10 -9.56
N PHE A 183 8.80 -5.05 -10.78
CA PHE A 183 8.13 -4.40 -11.92
C PHE A 183 6.90 -5.15 -12.41
N VAL A 184 6.88 -6.48 -12.34
CA VAL A 184 5.66 -7.27 -12.62
C VAL A 184 4.53 -6.86 -11.68
N ALA A 185 4.82 -6.66 -10.39
CA ALA A 185 3.83 -6.15 -9.44
C ALA A 185 3.36 -4.72 -9.77
N CYS A 186 4.27 -3.85 -10.24
CA CYS A 186 3.94 -2.50 -10.70
C CYS A 186 2.97 -2.52 -11.88
N ILE A 187 3.21 -3.36 -12.89
CA ILE A 187 2.36 -3.49 -14.08
C ILE A 187 0.94 -3.90 -13.67
N GLY A 188 0.80 -4.89 -12.78
CA GLY A 188 -0.50 -5.29 -12.25
C GLY A 188 -1.27 -4.14 -11.59
N ASN A 189 -0.57 -3.30 -10.83
CA ASN A 189 -1.16 -2.13 -10.18
C ASN A 189 -1.56 -1.04 -11.19
N ILE A 190 -0.72 -0.76 -12.20
CA ILE A 190 -1.01 0.18 -13.29
C ILE A 190 -2.27 -0.23 -14.06
N ILE A 191 -2.39 -1.51 -14.42
CA ILE A 191 -3.57 -2.03 -15.14
C ILE A 191 -4.84 -1.79 -14.31
N ASN A 192 -4.79 -2.03 -13.00
CA ASN A 192 -5.93 -1.79 -12.12
C ASN A 192 -6.31 -0.30 -12.05
N ILE A 193 -5.33 0.61 -11.99
CA ILE A 193 -5.56 2.06 -12.01
C ILE A 193 -6.21 2.49 -13.33
N VAL A 194 -5.72 2.00 -14.46
CA VAL A 194 -6.26 2.35 -15.80
C VAL A 194 -7.70 1.82 -15.95
N LYS A 195 -7.97 0.58 -15.52
CA LYS A 195 -9.33 0.01 -15.56
C LYS A 195 -10.31 0.82 -14.71
N ALA A 196 -9.91 1.20 -13.49
CA ALA A 196 -10.75 1.98 -12.60
C ALA A 196 -11.10 3.36 -13.17
N ARG A 197 -10.17 4.03 -13.87
CA ARG A 197 -10.44 5.31 -14.54
C ARG A 197 -11.39 5.20 -15.72
N LYS A 198 -11.31 4.10 -16.49
CA LYS A 198 -12.24 3.87 -17.63
C LYS A 198 -13.68 3.61 -17.18
N GLN A 199 -13.91 3.15 -15.97
CA GLN A 199 -15.25 2.92 -15.42
C GLN A 199 -15.91 4.20 -14.88
N GLN A 200 -15.15 5.28 -14.73
CA GLN A 200 -15.63 6.57 -14.24
C GLN A 200 -15.96 7.58 -15.37
N GLN A 201 -15.70 7.22 -16.62
CA GLN A 201 -16.05 7.96 -17.83
C GLN A 201 -17.32 7.38 -18.48
#